data_b6dc25139021f57d52cda1fcb962e892
#
_entry.id   b6dc25139021f57d52cda1fcb962e892
#
_cell.length_a   1.000
_cell.length_b   1.000
_cell.length_c   1.000
_cell.angle_alpha   90.00
_cell.angle_beta   90.00
_cell.angle_gamma   90.00
#
_symmetry.space_group_name_H-M   'P 1'
#
loop_
_entity.id
_entity.type
_entity.pdbx_description
1 polymer ?
#
loop_
_entity_poly.entity_id
_entity_poly.type
_entity_poly.pdbx_seq_one_letter_code
_entity_poly.pdbx_strand_id
1 'polypeptide(L)'
;TDEESVKGYDDPGKADSLLLSLEKEIIPFIKSRYNTGSRNILVGHSLGGTFVTYALLSNPGLFQCILSVSPNYMYSRKMMIDKLSEFTKEYKGASQLYMYLASGKKDKIEESFKPATEEAIKILSACPKIVLNYDSLNIEKHSHTIFEGYYRGLLGLKNYVNKE
;
A
#
# COMPACT_ATOMS: atom_id res chain seq x y z
N THR A 1 -4.06 -12.71 9.64
CA THR A 1 -3.90 -11.80 10.81
C THR A 1 -3.52 -12.62 12.03
N ASP A 2 -2.55 -12.14 12.79
CA ASP A 2 -2.21 -12.75 14.08
C ASP A 2 -3.17 -12.24 15.17
N GLU A 3 -3.51 -13.11 16.14
CA GLU A 3 -4.53 -12.83 17.16
C GLU A 3 -4.19 -11.63 18.05
N GLU A 4 -2.92 -11.39 18.31
CA GLU A 4 -2.48 -10.29 19.19
C GLU A 4 -2.64 -8.93 18.51
N SER A 5 -2.25 -8.83 17.23
CA SER A 5 -2.32 -7.60 16.46
C SER A 5 -3.74 -7.10 16.17
N VAL A 6 -4.72 -8.01 16.22
CA VAL A 6 -6.13 -7.68 15.91
C VAL A 6 -7.01 -7.53 17.14
N LYS A 7 -6.43 -7.66 18.32
CA LYS A 7 -7.13 -7.49 19.58
C LYS A 7 -7.73 -6.08 19.69
N GLY A 8 -9.04 -5.99 19.85
CA GLY A 8 -9.76 -4.72 19.91
C GLY A 8 -10.36 -4.25 18.57
N TYR A 9 -10.24 -5.03 17.51
CA TYR A 9 -10.96 -4.82 16.25
C TYR A 9 -12.17 -5.76 16.19
N ASP A 10 -13.33 -5.23 15.82
CA ASP A 10 -14.50 -6.04 15.50
C ASP A 10 -14.30 -6.71 14.15
N ASP A 11 -14.53 -8.03 14.07
CA ASP A 11 -14.47 -8.80 12.82
C ASP A 11 -13.21 -8.55 11.97
N PRO A 12 -12.00 -8.74 12.51
CA PRO A 12 -10.74 -8.45 11.83
C PRO A 12 -10.47 -9.42 10.67
N GLY A 13 -9.72 -8.94 9.67
CA GLY A 13 -9.32 -9.76 8.53
C GLY A 13 -10.09 -9.42 7.26
N LYS A 14 -10.47 -10.42 6.47
CA LYS A 14 -11.24 -10.30 5.22
C LYS A 14 -10.55 -9.52 4.08
N ALA A 15 -9.24 -9.25 4.17
CA ALA A 15 -8.50 -8.59 3.10
C ALA A 15 -8.59 -9.39 1.79
N ASP A 16 -8.56 -10.72 1.87
CA ASP A 16 -8.72 -11.61 0.71
C ASP A 16 -10.10 -11.46 0.07
N SER A 17 -11.16 -11.39 0.87
CA SER A 17 -12.53 -11.22 0.37
C SER A 17 -12.68 -9.87 -0.32
N LEU A 18 -12.14 -8.80 0.26
CA LEU A 18 -12.16 -7.47 -0.36
C LEU A 18 -11.37 -7.45 -1.68
N LEU A 19 -10.18 -8.07 -1.70
CA LEU A 19 -9.36 -8.17 -2.90
C LEU A 19 -10.09 -8.96 -4.00
N LEU A 20 -10.74 -10.06 -3.64
CA LEU A 20 -11.53 -10.87 -4.56
C LEU A 20 -12.72 -10.08 -5.13
N SER A 21 -13.45 -9.33 -4.31
CA SER A 21 -14.54 -8.46 -4.77
C SER A 21 -14.04 -7.34 -5.70
N LEU A 22 -12.88 -6.74 -5.41
CA LEU A 22 -12.26 -5.78 -6.33
C LEU A 22 -11.95 -6.42 -7.68
N GLU A 23 -11.35 -7.61 -7.68
CA GLU A 23 -10.94 -8.32 -8.90
C GLU A 23 -12.14 -8.82 -9.73
N LYS A 24 -13.11 -9.45 -9.08
CA LYS A 24 -14.18 -10.19 -9.79
C LYS A 24 -15.45 -9.38 -10.06
N GLU A 25 -15.69 -8.34 -9.26
CA GLU A 25 -16.93 -7.61 -9.28
C GLU A 25 -16.72 -6.12 -9.62
N ILE A 26 -15.98 -5.39 -8.77
CA ILE A 26 -15.91 -3.92 -8.83
C ILE A 26 -15.16 -3.45 -10.08
N ILE A 27 -13.95 -3.96 -10.33
CA ILE A 27 -13.15 -3.55 -11.49
C ILE A 27 -13.84 -3.93 -12.81
N PRO A 28 -14.36 -5.15 -13.00
CA PRO A 28 -15.14 -5.49 -14.19
C PRO A 28 -16.38 -4.62 -14.38
N PHE A 29 -17.12 -4.34 -13.31
CA PHE A 29 -18.29 -3.46 -13.37
C PHE A 29 -17.92 -2.05 -13.84
N ILE A 30 -16.87 -1.45 -13.26
CA ILE A 30 -16.41 -0.11 -13.66
C ILE A 30 -15.96 -0.10 -15.12
N LYS A 31 -15.15 -1.09 -15.53
CA LYS A 31 -14.69 -1.21 -16.93
C LYS A 31 -15.81 -1.41 -17.94
N SER A 32 -16.90 -2.04 -17.53
CA SER A 32 -18.08 -2.21 -18.41
C SER A 32 -18.92 -0.94 -18.60
N ARG A 33 -18.80 0.02 -17.67
CA ARG A 33 -19.63 1.25 -17.64
C ARG A 33 -18.88 2.50 -18.06
N TYR A 34 -17.57 2.52 -17.90
CA TYR A 34 -16.75 3.71 -18.11
C TYR A 34 -15.56 3.40 -19.01
N ASN A 35 -15.16 4.40 -19.79
CA ASN A 35 -13.92 4.33 -20.56
C ASN A 35 -12.74 4.53 -19.59
N THR A 36 -12.17 3.43 -19.13
CA THR A 36 -11.04 3.42 -18.18
C THR A 36 -9.72 3.17 -18.90
N GLY A 37 -8.63 3.67 -18.32
CA GLY A 37 -7.29 3.30 -18.76
C GLY A 37 -6.93 1.83 -18.47
N SER A 38 -5.76 1.42 -18.93
CA SER A 38 -5.27 0.04 -18.76
C SER A 38 -4.71 -0.23 -17.36
N ARG A 39 -4.35 0.81 -16.60
CA ARG A 39 -3.74 0.70 -15.27
C ARG A 39 -4.77 0.87 -14.17
N ASN A 40 -4.74 -0.05 -13.21
CA ASN A 40 -5.50 0.10 -11.96
C ASN A 40 -4.55 0.66 -10.90
N ILE A 41 -4.99 1.75 -10.26
CA ILE A 41 -4.26 2.40 -9.15
C ILE A 41 -5.07 2.19 -7.89
N LEU A 42 -4.45 1.71 -6.83
CA LEU A 42 -5.09 1.53 -5.54
C LEU A 42 -4.49 2.49 -4.51
N VAL A 43 -5.36 3.17 -3.77
CA VAL A 43 -4.96 4.21 -2.82
C VAL A 43 -5.56 3.89 -1.45
N GLY A 44 -4.77 3.99 -0.40
CA GLY A 44 -5.24 3.72 0.95
C GLY A 44 -4.49 4.49 2.03
N HIS A 45 -5.19 4.75 3.13
CA HIS A 45 -4.66 5.41 4.32
C HIS A 45 -4.84 4.52 5.55
N SER A 46 -3.89 4.54 6.47
CA SER A 46 -3.93 3.78 7.73
C SER A 46 -4.09 2.27 7.47
N LEU A 47 -5.12 1.61 7.97
CA LEU A 47 -5.45 0.21 7.62
C LEU A 47 -5.72 0.03 6.12
N GLY A 48 -6.29 1.03 5.45
CA GLY A 48 -6.41 1.05 3.99
C GLY A 48 -5.04 1.09 3.30
N GLY A 49 -4.05 1.78 3.87
CA GLY A 49 -2.65 1.76 3.42
C GLY A 49 -2.02 0.38 3.54
N THR A 50 -2.29 -0.31 4.64
CA THR A 50 -1.89 -1.72 4.83
C THR A 50 -2.55 -2.62 3.79
N PHE A 51 -3.85 -2.45 3.57
CA PHE A 51 -4.59 -3.23 2.58
C PHE A 51 -4.07 -3.03 1.15
N VAL A 52 -3.78 -1.79 0.70
CA VAL A 52 -3.29 -1.59 -0.67
C VAL A 52 -1.92 -2.22 -0.88
N THR A 53 -1.07 -2.22 0.14
CA THR A 53 0.21 -2.95 0.12
C THR A 53 -0.05 -4.46 0.03
N TYR A 54 -0.92 -4.99 0.88
CA TYR A 54 -1.32 -6.39 0.83
C TYR A 54 -1.86 -6.80 -0.55
N ALA A 55 -2.70 -5.99 -1.16
CA ALA A 55 -3.28 -6.25 -2.48
C ALA A 55 -2.22 -6.31 -3.58
N LEU A 56 -1.23 -5.39 -3.57
CA LEU A 56 -0.10 -5.42 -4.49
C LEU A 56 0.70 -6.72 -4.37
N LEU A 57 1.02 -7.12 -3.14
CA LEU A 57 1.82 -8.32 -2.88
C LEU A 57 1.06 -9.61 -3.22
N SER A 58 -0.26 -9.61 -3.09
CA SER A 58 -1.10 -10.79 -3.34
C SER A 58 -1.46 -10.96 -4.81
N ASN A 59 -1.66 -9.85 -5.54
CA ASN A 59 -2.00 -9.88 -6.96
C ASN A 59 -1.36 -8.68 -7.70
N PRO A 60 -0.04 -8.72 -7.97
CA PRO A 60 0.68 -7.64 -8.63
C PRO A 60 0.23 -7.39 -10.08
N GLY A 61 -0.49 -8.34 -10.67
CA GLY A 61 -1.09 -8.18 -11.99
C GLY A 61 -2.33 -7.29 -11.99
N LEU A 62 -3.02 -7.18 -10.85
CA LEU A 62 -4.26 -6.40 -10.74
C LEU A 62 -4.00 -4.91 -10.53
N PHE A 63 -3.00 -4.58 -9.71
CA PHE A 63 -2.60 -3.21 -9.38
C PHE A 63 -1.10 -3.04 -9.59
N GLN A 64 -0.71 -2.26 -10.59
CA GLN A 64 0.69 -1.97 -10.89
C GLN A 64 1.22 -0.76 -10.14
N CYS A 65 0.30 0.06 -9.61
CA CYS A 65 0.62 1.29 -8.88
C CYS A 65 -0.21 1.37 -7.62
N ILE A 66 0.44 1.61 -6.48
CA ILE A 66 -0.25 1.85 -5.22
C ILE A 66 0.26 3.10 -4.52
N LEU A 67 -0.65 3.77 -3.78
CA LEU A 67 -0.32 4.85 -2.87
C LEU A 67 -0.75 4.43 -1.46
N SER A 68 0.21 4.14 -0.62
CA SER A 68 0.04 3.69 0.76
C SER A 68 0.43 4.83 1.71
N VAL A 69 -0.55 5.51 2.29
CA VAL A 69 -0.33 6.67 3.16
C VAL A 69 -0.54 6.28 4.61
N SER A 70 0.45 6.55 5.43
CA SER A 70 0.46 6.25 6.87
C SER A 70 -0.03 4.83 7.19
N PRO A 71 0.51 3.79 6.54
CA PRO A 71 0.01 2.43 6.71
C PRO A 71 0.25 1.92 8.13
N ASN A 72 -0.74 1.26 8.69
CA ASN A 72 -0.58 0.55 9.95
C ASN A 72 0.02 -0.86 9.72
N TYR A 73 1.31 -0.94 9.43
CA TYR A 73 1.98 -2.25 9.31
C TYR A 73 2.19 -2.96 10.66
N MET A 74 1.92 -2.31 11.80
CA MET A 74 1.86 -2.99 13.09
C MET A 74 0.65 -3.92 13.20
N TYR A 75 -0.43 -3.62 12.46
CA TYR A 75 -1.55 -4.54 12.31
C TYR A 75 -1.09 -5.78 11.53
N SER A 76 -1.10 -6.95 12.20
CA SER A 76 -0.52 -8.19 11.67
C SER A 76 0.93 -8.05 11.19
N ARG A 77 1.77 -7.39 12.00
CA ARG A 77 3.15 -7.04 11.63
C ARG A 77 3.94 -8.21 11.08
N LYS A 78 3.94 -9.34 11.79
CA LYS A 78 4.69 -10.53 11.36
C LYS A 78 4.26 -10.97 9.97
N MET A 79 2.96 -11.11 9.72
CA MET A 79 2.43 -11.51 8.42
C MET A 79 2.81 -10.51 7.31
N MET A 80 2.69 -9.21 7.57
CA MET A 80 3.01 -8.19 6.56
C MET A 80 4.49 -8.16 6.21
N ILE A 81 5.38 -8.23 7.21
CA ILE A 81 6.84 -8.20 6.99
C ILE A 81 7.31 -9.50 6.31
N ASP A 82 6.80 -10.65 6.74
CA ASP A 82 7.10 -11.93 6.10
C ASP A 82 6.67 -11.91 4.63
N LYS A 83 5.46 -11.45 4.34
CA LYS A 83 4.92 -11.34 2.97
C LYS A 83 5.72 -10.37 2.09
N LEU A 84 6.13 -9.22 2.64
CA LEU A 84 7.02 -8.29 1.94
C LEU A 84 8.36 -8.95 1.59
N SER A 85 8.96 -9.64 2.57
CA SER A 85 10.26 -10.29 2.40
C SER A 85 10.21 -11.42 1.37
N GLU A 86 9.16 -12.25 1.40
CA GLU A 86 8.92 -13.31 0.44
C GLU A 86 8.73 -12.74 -0.97
N PHE A 87 7.80 -11.79 -1.10
CA PHE A 87 7.51 -11.15 -2.38
C PHE A 87 8.74 -10.55 -3.03
N THR A 88 9.54 -9.78 -2.30
CA THR A 88 10.72 -9.11 -2.87
C THR A 88 11.80 -10.08 -3.35
N LYS A 89 11.86 -11.29 -2.78
CA LYS A 89 12.78 -12.36 -3.22
C LYS A 89 12.25 -13.10 -4.44
N GLU A 90 10.94 -13.31 -4.52
CA GLU A 90 10.32 -14.22 -5.47
C GLU A 90 9.74 -13.53 -6.70
N TYR A 91 9.38 -12.25 -6.60
CA TYR A 91 8.73 -11.54 -7.70
C TYR A 91 9.64 -11.40 -8.92
N LYS A 92 9.26 -12.10 -10.00
CA LYS A 92 9.96 -12.11 -11.31
C LYS A 92 9.11 -11.50 -12.43
N GLY A 93 8.05 -10.76 -12.08
CA GLY A 93 7.17 -10.12 -13.06
C GLY A 93 7.94 -9.29 -14.09
N ALA A 94 7.43 -9.21 -15.31
CA ALA A 94 8.06 -8.48 -16.41
C ALA A 94 8.12 -6.98 -16.15
N SER A 95 7.05 -6.42 -15.56
CA SER A 95 6.92 -4.99 -15.31
C SER A 95 7.42 -4.59 -13.93
N GLN A 96 7.93 -3.37 -13.83
CA GLN A 96 8.14 -2.74 -12.54
C GLN A 96 6.79 -2.37 -11.89
N LEU A 97 6.78 -2.37 -10.56
CA LEU A 97 5.65 -1.94 -9.75
C LEU A 97 5.97 -0.58 -9.13
N TYR A 98 5.04 0.34 -9.19
CA TYR A 98 5.19 1.64 -8.53
C TYR A 98 4.53 1.63 -7.16
N MET A 99 5.27 2.01 -6.15
CA MET A 99 4.76 2.19 -4.80
C MET A 99 5.14 3.56 -4.24
N TYR A 100 4.13 4.35 -3.92
CA TYR A 100 4.31 5.51 -3.08
C TYR A 100 3.97 5.15 -1.64
N LEU A 101 4.86 5.46 -0.72
CA LEU A 101 4.69 5.28 0.71
C LEU A 101 4.89 6.63 1.40
N ALA A 102 4.00 6.98 2.31
CA ALA A 102 4.19 8.16 3.15
C ALA A 102 3.86 7.86 4.61
N SER A 103 4.52 8.54 5.53
CA SER A 103 4.22 8.51 6.97
C SER A 103 4.32 9.90 7.58
N GLY A 104 3.53 10.16 8.60
CA GLY A 104 3.63 11.38 9.41
C GLY A 104 4.83 11.32 10.38
N LYS A 105 5.20 12.48 10.93
CA LYS A 105 6.35 12.58 11.86
C LYS A 105 5.99 12.90 13.30
N LYS A 106 4.83 13.52 13.53
CA LYS A 106 4.55 14.21 14.80
C LYS A 106 3.42 13.60 15.62
N ASP A 107 2.69 12.66 15.06
CA ASP A 107 1.56 12.00 15.73
C ASP A 107 2.03 10.75 16.47
N LYS A 108 1.51 10.51 17.67
CA LYS A 108 1.82 9.29 18.44
C LYS A 108 1.39 8.01 17.73
N ILE A 109 0.34 8.08 16.90
CA ILE A 109 -0.09 6.95 16.07
C ILE A 109 1.00 6.65 15.04
N GLU A 110 1.54 7.67 14.36
CA GLU A 110 2.62 7.54 13.40
C GLU A 110 3.90 6.99 14.06
N GLU A 111 4.21 7.47 15.27
CA GLU A 111 5.34 6.94 16.06
C GLU A 111 5.18 5.44 16.34
N SER A 112 3.96 4.99 16.63
CA SER A 112 3.68 3.57 16.88
C SER A 112 3.82 2.70 15.61
N PHE A 113 3.56 3.24 14.43
CA PHE A 113 3.69 2.53 13.15
C PHE A 113 5.13 2.49 12.62
N LYS A 114 5.96 3.44 13.07
CA LYS A 114 7.30 3.70 12.56
C LYS A 114 8.19 2.46 12.47
N PRO A 115 8.31 1.59 13.50
CA PRO A 115 9.22 0.45 13.43
C PRO A 115 8.91 -0.50 12.26
N ALA A 116 7.63 -0.81 12.04
CA ALA A 116 7.23 -1.68 10.94
C ALA A 116 7.33 -0.98 9.58
N THR A 117 7.08 0.33 9.53
CA THR A 117 7.22 1.13 8.31
C THR A 117 8.67 1.22 7.87
N GLU A 118 9.62 1.46 8.78
CA GLU A 118 11.05 1.50 8.47
C GLU A 118 11.57 0.14 7.98
N GLU A 119 11.12 -0.95 8.61
CA GLU A 119 11.43 -2.31 8.19
C GLU A 119 10.90 -2.59 6.78
N ALA A 120 9.64 -2.22 6.49
CA ALA A 120 9.04 -2.35 5.17
C ALA A 120 9.79 -1.55 4.09
N ILE A 121 10.16 -0.30 4.39
CA ILE A 121 10.94 0.55 3.48
C ILE A 121 12.28 -0.13 3.13
N LYS A 122 12.99 -0.67 4.13
CA LYS A 122 14.26 -1.35 3.92
C LYS A 122 14.10 -2.56 2.99
N ILE A 123 13.07 -3.36 3.19
CA ILE A 123 12.79 -4.55 2.37
C ILE A 123 12.43 -4.14 0.93
N LEU A 124 11.51 -3.19 0.78
CA LEU A 124 11.03 -2.71 -0.52
C LEU A 124 12.12 -2.04 -1.34
N SER A 125 12.97 -1.23 -0.70
CA SER A 125 14.09 -0.54 -1.37
C SER A 125 15.15 -1.50 -1.89
N ALA A 126 15.23 -2.71 -1.36
CA ALA A 126 16.15 -3.73 -1.85
C ALA A 126 15.64 -4.47 -3.10
N CYS A 127 14.37 -4.29 -3.48
CA CYS A 127 13.78 -4.96 -4.64
C CYS A 127 13.89 -4.12 -5.92
N PRO A 128 14.67 -4.52 -6.93
CA PRO A 128 14.85 -3.73 -8.16
C PRO A 128 13.58 -3.67 -9.03
N LYS A 129 12.59 -4.49 -8.72
CA LYS A 129 11.29 -4.52 -9.41
C LYS A 129 10.26 -3.57 -8.81
N ILE A 130 10.59 -2.91 -7.70
CA ILE A 130 9.73 -1.92 -7.05
C ILE A 130 10.36 -0.54 -7.19
N VAL A 131 9.65 0.37 -7.82
CA VAL A 131 9.98 1.80 -7.79
C VAL A 131 9.31 2.39 -6.57
N LEU A 132 10.06 2.46 -5.47
CA LEU A 132 9.59 3.01 -4.21
C LEU A 132 9.88 4.50 -4.12
N ASN A 133 8.83 5.30 -3.96
CA ASN A 133 8.92 6.70 -3.53
C ASN A 133 8.43 6.81 -2.09
N TYR A 134 9.24 7.36 -1.21
CA TYR A 134 8.90 7.53 0.20
C TYR A 134 8.97 9.00 0.64
N ASP A 135 7.91 9.46 1.29
CA ASP A 135 7.83 10.78 1.92
C ASP A 135 7.59 10.67 3.43
N SER A 136 8.41 11.37 4.19
CA SER A 136 8.17 11.57 5.61
C SER A 136 7.54 12.95 5.83
N LEU A 137 6.22 12.97 6.05
CA LEU A 137 5.39 14.16 6.08
C LEU A 137 5.52 14.90 7.41
N ASN A 138 5.75 16.22 7.35
CA ASN A 138 5.80 17.07 8.55
C ASN A 138 4.39 17.47 9.00
N ILE A 139 3.53 16.49 9.27
CA ILE A 139 2.12 16.62 9.61
C ILE A 139 1.91 16.26 11.07
N GLU A 140 1.05 17.03 11.77
CA GLU A 140 0.83 16.91 13.22
C GLU A 140 -0.21 15.86 13.61
N LYS A 141 -1.09 15.47 12.70
CA LYS A 141 -2.17 14.49 12.97
C LYS A 141 -2.20 13.42 11.92
N HIS A 142 -2.32 12.17 12.37
CA HIS A 142 -2.44 11.00 11.51
C HIS A 142 -3.51 11.17 10.41
N SER A 143 -4.71 11.64 10.77
CA SER A 143 -5.80 11.87 9.81
C SER A 143 -5.50 12.91 8.74
N HIS A 144 -4.59 13.84 9.00
CA HIS A 144 -4.24 14.91 8.06
C HIS A 144 -3.19 14.46 7.02
N THR A 145 -2.51 13.35 7.24
CA THR A 145 -1.56 12.80 6.28
C THR A 145 -2.22 12.39 4.97
N ILE A 146 -3.54 12.12 4.98
CA ILE A 146 -4.33 11.76 3.80
C ILE A 146 -4.12 12.77 2.67
N PHE A 147 -4.37 14.04 2.91
CA PHE A 147 -4.39 15.06 1.87
C PHE A 147 -3.02 15.25 1.23
N GLU A 148 -2.02 15.52 2.05
CA GLU A 148 -0.65 15.72 1.58
C GLU A 148 -0.07 14.45 0.97
N GLY A 149 -0.29 13.31 1.59
CA GLY A 149 0.17 12.03 1.10
C GLY A 149 -0.43 11.66 -0.26
N TYR A 150 -1.74 11.84 -0.43
CA TYR A 150 -2.37 11.56 -1.72
C TYR A 150 -1.92 12.54 -2.80
N TYR A 151 -1.84 13.82 -2.47
CA TYR A 151 -1.37 14.83 -3.42
C TYR A 151 0.04 14.53 -3.93
N ARG A 152 0.99 14.30 -3.03
CA ARG A 152 2.38 13.95 -3.39
C ARG A 152 2.48 12.62 -4.11
N GLY A 153 1.72 11.62 -3.64
CA GLY A 153 1.67 10.32 -4.29
C GLY A 153 1.18 10.37 -5.72
N LEU A 154 0.13 11.17 -6.00
CA LEU A 154 -0.38 11.37 -7.36
C LEU A 154 0.60 12.15 -8.24
N LEU A 155 1.30 13.16 -7.70
CA LEU A 155 2.36 13.86 -8.42
C LEU A 155 3.52 12.91 -8.76
N GLY A 156 3.95 12.11 -7.80
CA GLY A 156 5.01 11.11 -8.00
C GLY A 156 4.61 10.08 -9.06
N LEU A 157 3.38 9.59 -9.00
CA LEU A 157 2.84 8.66 -9.99
C LEU A 157 2.79 9.26 -11.40
N LYS A 158 2.31 10.52 -11.53
CA LYS A 158 2.33 11.24 -12.81
C LYS A 158 3.73 11.30 -13.41
N ASN A 159 4.72 11.63 -12.58
CA ASN A 159 6.12 11.71 -13.04
C ASN A 159 6.68 10.33 -13.41
N TYR A 160 6.25 9.27 -12.75
CA TYR A 160 6.62 7.90 -13.08
C TYR A 160 6.04 7.49 -14.44
N VAL A 161 4.74 7.66 -14.63
CA VAL A 161 4.04 7.26 -15.86
C VAL A 161 4.54 8.03 -17.10
N ASN A 162 4.93 9.30 -16.95
CA ASN A 162 5.44 10.10 -18.07
C ASN A 162 6.88 9.74 -18.51
N LYS A 163 7.56 8.85 -17.77
CA LYS A 163 8.92 8.37 -18.13
C LYS A 163 8.91 7.01 -18.84
N GLU A 164 7.78 6.32 -18.82
CA GLU A 164 7.55 5.07 -19.57
C GLU A 164 7.08 5.38 -21.01
#